data_b9470564e0ad61c80769a4aea43469e1
#
_entry.id   b9470564e0ad61c80769a4aea43469e1
#
_cell.length_a   1.000
_cell.length_b   1.000
_cell.length_c   1.000
_cell.angle_alpha   90.00
_cell.angle_beta   90.00
_cell.angle_gamma   90.00
#
_symmetry.space_group_name_H-M   'P 1'
#
loop_
_entity.id
_entity.type
_entity.pdbx_description
1 polymer ?
#
loop_
_entity_poly.entity_id
_entity_poly.type
_entity_poly.pdbx_seq_one_letter_code
_entity_poly.pdbx_strand_id
1 'polypeptide(L)'
;MNIHVVRPDGSWYARPDITLVRDADRFCLPDDCCGALAFRGRCIRIEKAGKAIAPRFASRYFHSWAPAVLFYGLTAGGSPTPYLDRATWVSRDFQPVGEQGETFRQQVVRTLEQLSLHLSLRIGDFLIFEQGDPVALQRGDHLDNIDIL
;
A
#
# COMPACT_ATOMS: atom_id res chain seq x y z
N MET A 1 -11.39 4.01 -7.42
CA MET A 1 -10.88 2.91 -6.59
C MET A 1 -10.45 3.44 -5.24
N ASN A 2 -10.45 2.58 -4.23
CA ASN A 2 -9.94 2.93 -2.91
C ASN A 2 -8.62 2.23 -2.67
N ILE A 3 -7.71 2.92 -1.98
CA ILE A 3 -6.41 2.36 -1.60
C ILE A 3 -6.38 2.36 -0.07
N HIS A 4 -6.37 1.16 0.51
CA HIS A 4 -6.29 0.97 1.95
C HIS A 4 -4.88 0.52 2.32
N VAL A 5 -4.24 1.25 3.22
CA VAL A 5 -2.91 0.89 3.71
C VAL A 5 -3.04 0.26 5.09
N VAL A 6 -2.46 -0.90 5.27
CA VAL A 6 -2.48 -1.66 6.51
C VAL A 6 -1.10 -1.63 7.13
N ARG A 7 -1.01 -1.12 8.36
CA ARG A 7 0.26 -1.04 9.09
C ARG A 7 0.55 -2.35 9.83
N PRO A 8 1.80 -2.57 10.24
CA PRO A 8 2.17 -3.79 10.98
C PRO A 8 1.37 -4.01 12.26
N ASP A 9 0.89 -2.96 12.92
CA ASP A 9 0.06 -3.05 14.12
C ASP A 9 -1.40 -3.43 13.84
N GLY A 10 -1.77 -3.60 12.57
CA GLY A 10 -3.12 -3.92 12.13
C GLY A 10 -4.02 -2.72 11.90
N SER A 11 -3.59 -1.51 12.24
CA SER A 11 -4.34 -0.29 11.91
C SER A 11 -4.32 -0.04 10.41
N TRP A 12 -5.31 0.69 9.91
CA TRP A 12 -5.38 1.03 8.49
C TRP A 12 -5.82 2.46 8.27
N TYR A 13 -5.46 3.00 7.11
CA TYR A 13 -5.91 4.29 6.64
C TYR A 13 -6.07 4.25 5.12
N ALA A 14 -6.76 5.22 4.55
CA ALA A 14 -6.99 5.30 3.11
C ALA A 14 -6.10 6.36 2.46
N ARG A 15 -5.60 6.05 1.27
CA ARG A 15 -4.92 7.03 0.40
C ARG A 15 -5.83 7.34 -0.79
N PRO A 16 -5.91 8.60 -1.22
CA PRO A 16 -6.63 8.94 -2.44
C PRO A 16 -6.02 8.25 -3.67
N ASP A 17 -6.84 7.92 -4.64
CA ASP A 17 -6.36 7.26 -5.86
C ASP A 17 -5.41 8.14 -6.68
N ILE A 18 -5.48 9.45 -6.54
CA ILE A 18 -4.54 10.38 -7.18
C ILE A 18 -3.09 10.15 -6.74
N THR A 19 -2.88 9.51 -5.59
CA THR A 19 -1.53 9.18 -5.12
C THR A 19 -0.92 7.99 -5.86
N LEU A 20 -1.73 7.21 -6.57
CA LEU A 20 -1.30 5.96 -7.19
C LEU A 20 -0.50 6.23 -8.47
N VAL A 21 0.61 5.53 -8.59
CA VAL A 21 1.41 5.47 -9.82
C VAL A 21 1.84 4.02 -10.06
N ARG A 22 1.87 3.65 -11.35
CA ARG A 22 2.31 2.34 -11.80
C ARG A 22 3.58 2.54 -12.64
N ASP A 23 4.58 1.68 -12.43
CA ASP A 23 5.80 1.66 -13.24
C ASP A 23 6.52 3.02 -13.33
N ALA A 24 6.42 3.85 -12.28
CA ALA A 24 7.13 5.11 -12.22
C ALA A 24 8.59 4.89 -11.84
N ASP A 25 9.47 5.74 -12.39
CA ASP A 25 10.90 5.73 -12.12
C ASP A 25 11.34 6.93 -11.28
N ARG A 26 10.41 7.79 -10.86
CA ARG A 26 10.73 8.99 -10.06
C ARG A 26 9.61 9.34 -9.11
N PHE A 27 10.00 9.90 -7.97
CA PHE A 27 9.11 10.52 -6.99
C PHE A 27 9.59 11.93 -6.70
N CYS A 28 8.74 12.92 -6.96
CA CYS A 28 9.08 14.33 -6.77
C CYS A 28 8.57 14.80 -5.41
N LEU A 29 9.50 15.23 -4.55
CA LEU A 29 9.13 15.82 -3.26
C LEU A 29 8.59 17.23 -3.47
N PRO A 30 7.47 17.59 -2.81
CA PRO A 30 7.04 18.99 -2.73
C PRO A 30 8.11 19.90 -2.10
N ASP A 31 8.06 21.17 -2.42
CA ASP A 31 9.08 22.14 -1.96
C ASP A 31 9.13 22.28 -0.44
N ASP A 32 8.02 22.04 0.26
CA ASP A 32 7.95 22.11 1.72
C ASP A 32 8.46 20.84 2.41
N CYS A 33 8.81 19.81 1.64
CA CYS A 33 9.34 18.57 2.20
C CYS A 33 10.86 18.58 2.19
N CYS A 34 11.46 18.24 3.34
CA CYS A 34 12.91 18.11 3.49
C CYS A 34 13.42 16.70 3.22
N GLY A 35 12.54 15.74 3.04
CA GLY A 35 12.88 14.36 2.77
C GLY A 35 11.65 13.49 2.71
N ALA A 36 11.84 12.17 2.66
CA ALA A 36 10.78 11.20 2.65
C ALA A 36 11.12 9.96 3.48
N LEU A 37 10.09 9.28 3.95
CA LEU A 37 10.19 7.90 4.42
C LEU A 37 9.53 7.00 3.39
N ALA A 38 10.16 5.89 3.07
CA ALA A 38 9.60 4.90 2.16
C ALA A 38 9.42 3.56 2.88
N PHE A 39 8.23 2.99 2.77
CA PHE A 39 7.95 1.63 3.23
C PHE A 39 7.77 0.73 2.02
N ARG A 40 8.43 -0.41 2.00
CA ARG A 40 8.08 -1.47 1.06
C ARG A 40 6.82 -2.16 1.54
N GLY A 41 6.02 -2.64 0.61
CA GLY A 41 4.77 -3.30 0.94
C GLY A 41 4.37 -4.34 -0.09
N ARG A 42 3.30 -5.03 0.23
CA ARG A 42 2.64 -5.98 -0.67
C ARG A 42 1.22 -5.50 -0.92
N CYS A 43 0.87 -5.35 -2.18
CA CYS A 43 -0.45 -4.91 -2.61
C CYS A 43 -1.30 -6.10 -3.01
N ILE A 44 -2.49 -6.21 -2.42
CA ILE A 44 -3.52 -7.15 -2.82
C ILE A 44 -4.59 -6.38 -3.58
N ARG A 45 -5.03 -6.94 -4.70
CA ARG A 45 -6.16 -6.39 -5.47
C ARG A 45 -7.44 -7.14 -5.10
N ILE A 46 -8.49 -6.39 -4.79
CA ILE A 46 -9.81 -6.97 -4.50
C ILE A 46 -10.46 -7.42 -5.80
N GLU A 47 -10.79 -8.70 -5.87
CA GLU A 47 -11.34 -9.34 -7.06
C GLU A 47 -12.85 -9.55 -6.98
N LYS A 48 -13.46 -9.32 -5.83
CA LYS A 48 -14.88 -9.47 -5.61
C LYS A 48 -15.38 -8.40 -4.64
N ALA A 49 -16.52 -7.81 -4.94
CA ALA A 49 -17.14 -6.84 -4.04
C ALA A 49 -17.72 -7.54 -2.81
N GLY A 50 -17.62 -6.91 -1.64
CA GLY A 50 -18.19 -7.47 -0.44
C GLY A 50 -18.12 -6.56 0.77
N LYS A 51 -18.90 -6.94 1.77
CA LYS A 51 -18.97 -6.31 3.08
C LYS A 51 -19.23 -7.40 4.11
N ALA A 52 -18.72 -7.22 5.33
CA ALA A 52 -18.85 -8.21 6.40
C ALA A 52 -18.39 -9.62 5.95
N ILE A 53 -17.19 -9.69 5.38
CA ILE A 53 -16.64 -10.91 4.80
C ILE A 53 -16.24 -11.86 5.91
N ALA A 54 -16.84 -13.07 5.94
CA ALA A 54 -16.46 -14.11 6.88
C ALA A 54 -15.09 -14.71 6.49
N PRO A 55 -14.23 -15.06 7.45
CA PRO A 55 -12.90 -15.62 7.16
C PRO A 55 -12.92 -16.81 6.22
N ARG A 56 -13.91 -17.70 6.36
CA ARG A 56 -14.04 -18.90 5.52
C ARG A 56 -14.27 -18.60 4.03
N PHE A 57 -14.72 -17.37 3.70
CA PHE A 57 -14.99 -16.95 2.33
C PHE A 57 -13.94 -15.95 1.81
N ALA A 58 -13.01 -15.53 2.65
CA ALA A 58 -12.06 -14.47 2.30
C ALA A 58 -11.21 -14.81 1.08
N SER A 59 -10.86 -16.08 0.87
CA SER A 59 -10.07 -16.51 -0.27
C SER A 59 -10.72 -16.27 -1.63
N ARG A 60 -12.02 -15.98 -1.66
CA ARG A 60 -12.76 -15.66 -2.88
C ARG A 60 -12.54 -14.21 -3.33
N TYR A 61 -11.94 -13.36 -2.46
CA TYR A 61 -11.84 -11.92 -2.66
C TYR A 61 -10.47 -11.47 -3.15
N PHE A 62 -9.46 -12.33 -3.10
CA PHE A 62 -8.12 -12.00 -3.56
C PHE A 62 -7.41 -13.22 -4.12
N HIS A 63 -6.57 -13.02 -5.14
CA HIS A 63 -5.84 -14.12 -5.79
C HIS A 63 -4.38 -13.79 -6.04
N SER A 64 -4.02 -12.50 -6.08
CA SER A 64 -2.69 -12.08 -6.49
C SER A 64 -2.20 -10.90 -5.66
N TRP A 65 -0.88 -10.74 -5.65
CA TRP A 65 -0.20 -9.64 -4.96
C TRP A 65 0.85 -9.02 -5.89
N ALA A 66 1.20 -7.78 -5.61
CA ALA A 66 2.28 -7.08 -6.31
C ALA A 66 3.13 -6.30 -5.33
N PRO A 67 4.42 -6.12 -5.61
CA PRO A 67 5.26 -5.23 -4.81
C PRO A 67 4.75 -3.80 -4.84
N ALA A 68 4.88 -3.12 -3.71
CA ALA A 68 4.48 -1.72 -3.57
C ALA A 68 5.52 -0.96 -2.77
N VAL A 69 5.55 0.36 -2.99
CA VAL A 69 6.35 1.29 -2.18
C VAL A 69 5.44 2.45 -1.79
N LEU A 70 5.45 2.76 -0.50
CA LEU A 70 4.65 3.83 0.07
C LEU A 70 5.57 4.94 0.56
N PHE A 71 5.43 6.14 0.00
CA PHE A 71 6.20 7.29 0.42
C PHE A 71 5.39 8.16 1.39
N TYR A 72 6.10 8.72 2.37
CA TYR A 72 5.61 9.72 3.29
C TYR A 72 6.53 10.92 3.19
N GLY A 73 5.98 12.10 2.92
CA GLY A 73 6.77 13.33 2.89
C GLY A 73 7.06 13.83 4.30
N LEU A 74 8.26 14.35 4.51
CA LEU A 74 8.69 14.91 5.78
C LEU A 74 8.78 16.42 5.66
N THR A 75 7.93 17.13 6.39
CA THR A 75 8.00 18.58 6.51
C THR A 75 8.75 18.97 7.79
N ALA A 76 9.38 20.13 7.81
CA ALA A 76 10.09 20.61 8.99
C ALA A 76 9.12 20.77 10.17
N GLY A 77 9.35 20.02 11.26
CA GLY A 77 8.53 20.05 12.45
C GLY A 77 7.15 19.43 12.34
N GLY A 78 6.81 18.84 11.18
CA GLY A 78 5.53 18.19 10.95
C GLY A 78 5.59 16.69 11.03
N SER A 79 4.41 16.06 11.14
CA SER A 79 4.27 14.60 11.03
C SER A 79 4.44 14.17 9.57
N PRO A 80 4.92 12.92 9.32
CA PRO A 80 4.97 12.39 7.96
C PRO A 80 3.59 12.42 7.30
N THR A 81 3.53 12.86 6.05
CA THR A 81 2.28 12.93 5.29
C THR A 81 2.27 11.93 4.14
N PRO A 82 1.22 11.10 4.05
CA PRO A 82 1.05 10.16 2.93
C PRO A 82 0.29 10.77 1.75
N TYR A 83 -0.24 11.99 1.88
CA TYR A 83 -1.17 12.58 0.92
C TYR A 83 -0.44 13.43 -0.11
N LEU A 84 0.42 12.79 -0.89
CA LEU A 84 1.21 13.43 -1.93
C LEU A 84 0.95 12.74 -3.27
N ASP A 85 0.98 13.50 -4.34
CA ASP A 85 0.89 12.96 -5.68
C ASP A 85 2.01 11.93 -5.89
N ARG A 86 1.67 10.78 -6.48
CA ARG A 86 2.61 9.71 -6.83
C ARG A 86 3.32 9.07 -5.62
N ALA A 87 2.75 9.21 -4.42
CA ALA A 87 3.33 8.65 -3.20
C ALA A 87 3.04 7.16 -3.01
N THR A 88 2.17 6.59 -3.83
CA THR A 88 1.80 5.17 -3.76
C THR A 88 2.20 4.49 -5.06
N TRP A 89 3.31 3.78 -5.01
CA TRP A 89 3.80 3.03 -6.16
C TRP A 89 3.38 1.57 -6.03
N VAL A 90 2.76 1.02 -7.08
CA VAL A 90 2.36 -0.39 -7.14
C VAL A 90 2.78 -0.96 -8.48
N SER A 91 3.51 -2.07 -8.47
CA SER A 91 3.92 -2.75 -9.69
C SER A 91 2.70 -3.26 -10.47
N ARG A 92 2.83 -3.32 -11.80
CA ARG A 92 1.84 -3.96 -12.65
C ARG A 92 1.93 -5.49 -12.63
N ASP A 93 3.03 -6.04 -12.14
CA ASP A 93 3.31 -7.48 -12.16
C ASP A 93 2.72 -8.14 -10.92
N PHE A 94 1.45 -8.56 -11.03
CA PHE A 94 0.78 -9.32 -9.98
C PHE A 94 1.08 -10.81 -10.11
N GLN A 95 1.39 -11.44 -8.97
CA GLN A 95 1.72 -12.85 -8.87
C GLN A 95 0.77 -13.57 -7.92
N PRO A 96 0.59 -14.91 -8.07
CA PRO A 96 -0.30 -15.65 -7.17
C PRO A 96 0.12 -15.54 -5.69
N VAL A 97 -0.84 -15.30 -4.81
CA VAL A 97 -0.60 -15.17 -3.36
C VAL A 97 -0.05 -16.46 -2.75
N GLY A 98 -0.40 -17.62 -3.30
CA GLY A 98 0.07 -18.91 -2.79
C GLY A 98 1.58 -19.04 -2.63
N GLU A 99 2.35 -18.27 -3.39
CA GLU A 99 3.81 -18.26 -3.31
C GLU A 99 4.37 -17.47 -2.12
N GLN A 100 3.53 -16.66 -1.45
CA GLN A 100 3.94 -15.78 -0.35
C GLN A 100 3.85 -16.43 1.02
N GLY A 101 3.35 -17.66 1.10
CA GLY A 101 3.24 -18.39 2.34
C GLY A 101 1.96 -18.14 3.11
N GLU A 102 1.73 -19.00 4.08
CA GLU A 102 0.49 -19.05 4.85
C GLU A 102 0.35 -17.85 5.78
N THR A 103 1.44 -17.34 6.34
CA THR A 103 1.42 -16.19 7.26
C THR A 103 0.86 -14.94 6.59
N PHE A 104 1.28 -14.65 5.36
CA PHE A 104 0.76 -13.52 4.63
C PHE A 104 -0.73 -13.71 4.28
N ARG A 105 -1.10 -14.91 3.83
CA ARG A 105 -2.50 -15.24 3.54
C ARG A 105 -3.39 -15.02 4.76
N GLN A 106 -2.96 -15.47 5.93
CA GLN A 106 -3.70 -15.26 7.17
C GLN A 106 -3.82 -13.80 7.54
N GLN A 107 -2.78 -13.01 7.32
CA GLN A 107 -2.82 -11.56 7.53
C GLN A 107 -3.86 -10.90 6.63
N VAL A 108 -3.91 -11.27 5.35
CA VAL A 108 -4.90 -10.75 4.41
C VAL A 108 -6.31 -11.13 4.83
N VAL A 109 -6.55 -12.39 5.20
CA VAL A 109 -7.86 -12.88 5.65
C VAL A 109 -8.35 -12.10 6.86
N ARG A 110 -7.49 -11.91 7.85
CA ARG A 110 -7.84 -11.16 9.07
C ARG A 110 -8.18 -9.72 8.75
N THR A 111 -7.40 -9.08 7.88
CA THR A 111 -7.63 -7.70 7.46
C THR A 111 -8.94 -7.56 6.71
N LEU A 112 -9.24 -8.48 5.80
CA LEU A 112 -10.51 -8.48 5.06
C LEU A 112 -11.70 -8.59 6.01
N GLU A 113 -11.62 -9.45 7.02
CA GLU A 113 -12.66 -9.58 8.02
C GLU A 113 -12.88 -8.26 8.77
N GLN A 114 -11.82 -7.68 9.30
CA GLN A 114 -11.89 -6.48 10.12
C GLN A 114 -12.31 -5.25 9.32
N LEU A 115 -11.67 -5.02 8.17
CA LEU A 115 -11.94 -3.86 7.34
C LEU A 115 -13.35 -3.88 6.78
N SER A 116 -13.81 -5.03 6.33
CA SER A 116 -15.12 -5.18 5.70
C SER A 116 -16.29 -5.10 6.68
N LEU A 117 -16.04 -5.15 7.98
CA LEU A 117 -17.09 -4.82 8.97
C LEU A 117 -17.48 -3.35 8.89
N HIS A 118 -16.55 -2.49 8.51
CA HIS A 118 -16.76 -1.04 8.48
C HIS A 118 -16.99 -0.49 7.08
N LEU A 119 -16.31 -1.05 6.07
CA LEU A 119 -16.30 -0.53 4.71
C LEU A 119 -16.72 -1.60 3.72
N SER A 120 -17.44 -1.18 2.68
CA SER A 120 -17.69 -2.03 1.53
C SER A 120 -16.45 -2.03 0.63
N LEU A 121 -15.98 -3.21 0.28
CA LEU A 121 -14.88 -3.39 -0.65
C LEU A 121 -15.43 -3.55 -2.06
N ARG A 122 -14.74 -2.96 -3.04
CA ARG A 122 -15.13 -3.00 -4.45
C ARG A 122 -14.06 -3.69 -5.26
N ILE A 123 -14.47 -4.27 -6.37
CA ILE A 123 -13.52 -4.85 -7.34
C ILE A 123 -12.56 -3.76 -7.79
N GLY A 124 -11.26 -4.06 -7.75
CA GLY A 124 -10.20 -3.14 -8.11
C GLY A 124 -9.65 -2.31 -6.97
N ASP A 125 -10.26 -2.35 -5.78
CA ASP A 125 -9.66 -1.73 -4.60
C ASP A 125 -8.34 -2.41 -4.24
N PHE A 126 -7.42 -1.64 -3.67
CA PHE A 126 -6.13 -2.13 -3.22
C PHE A 126 -6.07 -2.19 -1.69
N LEU A 127 -5.46 -3.27 -1.17
CA LEU A 127 -4.98 -3.37 0.20
C LEU A 127 -3.47 -3.46 0.15
N ILE A 128 -2.77 -2.49 0.74
CA ILE A 128 -1.31 -2.46 0.73
C ILE A 128 -0.82 -2.65 2.16
N PHE A 129 -0.08 -3.73 2.37
CA PHE A 129 0.46 -4.11 3.68
C PHE A 129 1.88 -3.57 3.81
N GLU A 130 2.10 -2.60 4.70
CA GLU A 130 3.43 -2.09 5.01
C GLU A 130 4.29 -3.19 5.63
N GLN A 131 5.54 -3.30 5.22
CA GLN A 131 6.46 -4.32 5.69
C GLN A 131 7.82 -3.73 6.06
N GLY A 132 8.38 -4.21 7.15
CA GLY A 132 9.71 -3.83 7.60
C GLY A 132 9.81 -2.40 8.07
N ASP A 133 11.05 -1.95 8.20
CA ASP A 133 11.37 -0.60 8.64
C ASP A 133 11.39 0.38 7.46
N PRO A 134 11.04 1.66 7.68
CA PRO A 134 11.13 2.65 6.63
C PRO A 134 12.57 2.98 6.25
N VAL A 135 12.75 3.36 5.00
CA VAL A 135 14.00 3.89 4.47
C VAL A 135 13.89 5.42 4.42
N ALA A 136 14.81 6.13 5.07
CA ALA A 136 14.86 7.59 5.01
C ALA A 136 15.57 8.01 3.72
N LEU A 137 14.95 8.92 2.97
CA LEU A 137 15.41 9.36 1.67
C LEU A 137 15.44 10.90 1.59
N GLN A 138 16.38 11.42 0.83
CA GLN A 138 16.48 12.84 0.50
C GLN A 138 16.52 13.03 -1.00
N ARG A 139 16.35 14.27 -1.47
CA ARG A 139 16.51 14.59 -2.89
C ARG A 139 17.87 14.15 -3.37
N GLY A 140 17.90 13.48 -4.52
CA GLY A 140 19.12 12.91 -5.08
C GLY A 140 19.35 11.45 -4.73
N ASP A 141 18.63 10.92 -3.73
CA ASP A 141 18.69 9.51 -3.41
C ASP A 141 17.84 8.70 -4.40
N HIS A 142 17.98 7.39 -4.32
CA HIS A 142 17.11 6.46 -5.06
C HIS A 142 16.75 5.27 -4.19
N LEU A 143 15.60 4.70 -4.47
CA LEU A 143 15.13 3.44 -3.88
C LEU A 143 14.78 2.51 -5.04
N ASP A 144 15.51 1.38 -5.13
CA ASP A 144 15.41 0.48 -6.28
C ASP A 144 15.65 1.27 -7.59
N ASN A 145 14.68 1.36 -8.48
CA ASN A 145 14.77 2.15 -9.70
C ASN A 145 14.00 3.49 -9.64
N ILE A 146 13.61 3.92 -8.45
CA ILE A 146 12.85 5.16 -8.25
C ILE A 146 13.80 6.26 -7.78
N ASP A 147 13.95 7.31 -8.57
CA ASP A 147 14.76 8.48 -8.21
C ASP A 147 13.92 9.46 -7.39
N ILE A 148 14.53 10.02 -6.34
CA ILE A 148 13.92 11.02 -5.48
C ILE A 148 14.38 12.41 -5.95
N LEU A 149 13.45 13.17 -6.48
CA LEU A 149 13.73 14.50 -7.05
C LEU A 149 13.25 15.65 -6.16
#